data_852b66ab3455e3d0cdfbb386b1271a08
#
_entry.id   852b66ab3455e3d0cdfbb386b1271a08
#
_cell.length_a   1.000
_cell.length_b   1.000
_cell.length_c   1.000
_cell.angle_alpha   90.00
_cell.angle_beta   90.00
_cell.angle_gamma   90.00
#
_symmetry.space_group_name_H-M   'P 1'
#
loop_
_entity.id
_entity.type
_entity.pdbx_description
1 polymer ?
#
loop_
_entity_poly.entity_id
_entity_poly.type
_entity_poly.pdbx_seq_one_letter_code
_entity_poly.pdbx_strand_id
1 'polypeptide(L)'
;MKRLVLAVLGATLLACAEPSLKGRMEQPLLACGAGRAYLVAPDGGIAWSKSGCGNIHRVWLRENWVYWSNGDLYRTDIPTGRTELFYKPCAKEGIFGFEILPNGNIVVAENGTDFITELKAGTTEPVVKFKADPRGADGKMPGAHSHFRMVRKTARGTYLVCCSSANVVREYDAHGTLVWEQPTPRLASGHAPLAFDALRRANGNTLVSHLGAITEFTPDHQIAWQFTCADAPELKLDNLCGIWEKKNGNLVVGTYANGAADGSRATAFEVTRDKKVVWSYAAAGQRFSMMTAFPVEGWQWPIAWVQTTPQDEAKIAEIVGDRLAAAPKKPRRVLMFARAFGYGHNDALAYGNRAFEVAAQKTKAFAVDFSTDISLLGDAAKLAQYDAIVLNNCTGISVKRFPAIEKTLVDYVKSGKGLCLIHSAVDSFYDSEVVADMNGGLFRGHPWHAGGMWSFVNEEPDHPLMASFKSAGSPFSRSDEIYQQTEPAFSRGKDRVLVSMDMKDAKTAEAAKMWKDSKLWLREDGDFAVSWVRRYGEGRVFYTSFGHDKRAFLDSARLHHMLSGLQYCLGDLVCEDSPRK
;
A
#
# COMPACT_ATOMS: atom_id res chain seq x y z
N MET A 1 13.58 -46.60 -23.87
CA MET A 1 12.86 -46.45 -22.61
C MET A 1 13.75 -45.66 -21.64
N LYS A 2 13.56 -44.34 -21.56
CA LYS A 2 14.19 -43.49 -20.55
C LYS A 2 13.05 -42.89 -19.73
N ARG A 3 12.94 -43.29 -18.46
CA ARG A 3 11.98 -42.74 -17.52
C ARG A 3 12.45 -41.35 -17.09
N LEU A 4 11.67 -40.35 -17.41
CA LEU A 4 11.82 -38.99 -16.88
C LEU A 4 11.15 -38.96 -15.50
N VAL A 5 11.93 -38.81 -14.45
CA VAL A 5 11.42 -38.59 -13.10
C VAL A 5 11.12 -37.11 -12.98
N LEU A 6 9.83 -36.77 -12.98
CA LEU A 6 9.37 -35.41 -12.62
C LEU A 6 9.42 -35.29 -11.08
N ALA A 7 10.39 -34.52 -10.58
CA ALA A 7 10.40 -34.08 -9.19
C ALA A 7 9.31 -33.02 -9.00
N VAL A 8 8.23 -33.39 -8.34
CA VAL A 8 7.22 -32.46 -7.83
C VAL A 8 7.84 -31.72 -6.65
N LEU A 9 8.30 -30.51 -6.88
CA LEU A 9 8.61 -29.55 -5.81
C LEU A 9 7.29 -29.10 -5.18
N GLY A 10 6.94 -29.72 -4.07
CA GLY A 10 5.91 -29.24 -3.17
C GLY A 10 6.34 -27.87 -2.62
N ALA A 11 5.82 -26.78 -3.17
CA ALA A 11 5.88 -25.48 -2.55
C ALA A 11 4.99 -25.52 -1.30
N THR A 12 5.57 -25.83 -0.16
CA THR A 12 5.01 -25.44 1.13
C THR A 12 4.88 -23.93 1.12
N LEU A 13 3.68 -23.42 0.98
CA LEU A 13 3.32 -22.06 1.33
C LEU A 13 3.66 -21.87 2.81
N LEU A 14 4.89 -21.43 3.09
CA LEU A 14 5.20 -20.82 4.37
C LEU A 14 4.27 -19.61 4.47
N ALA A 15 3.28 -19.69 5.37
CA ALA A 15 2.50 -18.55 5.76
C ALA A 15 3.48 -17.46 6.20
N CYS A 16 3.71 -16.47 5.35
CA CYS A 16 4.48 -15.30 5.74
C CYS A 16 3.73 -14.66 6.89
N ALA A 17 4.38 -14.51 8.04
CA ALA A 17 3.79 -13.78 9.15
C ALA A 17 3.41 -12.37 8.67
N GLU A 18 2.22 -11.90 9.02
CA GLU A 18 1.73 -10.57 8.69
C GLU A 18 2.57 -9.50 9.39
N PRO A 19 2.80 -8.33 8.76
CA PRO A 19 3.44 -7.22 9.46
C PRO A 19 2.61 -6.85 10.69
N SER A 20 3.27 -6.56 11.80
CA SER A 20 2.60 -6.22 13.05
C SER A 20 2.94 -4.80 13.49
N LEU A 21 1.90 -4.00 13.75
CA LEU A 21 1.99 -2.69 14.38
C LEU A 21 1.48 -2.81 15.83
N LYS A 22 2.31 -2.37 16.79
CA LYS A 22 1.92 -2.20 18.20
C LYS A 22 1.89 -0.71 18.50
N GLY A 23 0.85 -0.23 19.17
CA GLY A 23 0.61 1.20 19.39
C GLY A 23 -0.07 1.87 18.19
N ARG A 24 -0.06 3.20 18.16
CA ARG A 24 -0.72 4.01 17.13
C ARG A 24 0.29 4.84 16.35
N MET A 25 0.40 4.59 15.07
CA MET A 25 1.16 5.41 14.14
C MET A 25 0.22 6.49 13.55
N GLU A 26 0.57 7.76 13.71
CA GLU A 26 -0.29 8.87 13.27
C GLU A 26 -0.13 9.22 11.79
N GLN A 27 1.03 8.93 11.23
CA GLN A 27 1.42 9.32 9.87
C GLN A 27 1.93 8.11 9.10
N PRO A 28 1.79 8.08 7.77
CA PRO A 28 2.45 7.08 6.95
C PRO A 28 3.96 7.08 7.18
N LEU A 29 4.58 5.92 7.05
CA LEU A 29 6.02 5.73 7.24
C LEU A 29 6.66 5.36 5.91
N LEU A 30 7.62 6.15 5.44
CA LEU A 30 8.49 5.77 4.34
C LEU A 30 9.72 5.07 4.91
N ALA A 31 10.03 3.88 4.42
CA ALA A 31 11.12 3.07 4.93
C ALA A 31 11.85 2.29 3.83
N CYS A 32 13.08 1.89 4.08
CA CYS A 32 13.82 1.01 3.19
C CYS A 32 14.74 0.05 3.92
N GLY A 33 14.99 -1.07 3.30
CA GLY A 33 15.90 -2.11 3.75
C GLY A 33 15.66 -3.44 3.02
N ALA A 34 16.57 -4.38 3.15
CA ALA A 34 16.48 -5.71 2.54
C ALA A 34 16.12 -5.71 1.03
N GLY A 35 16.68 -4.77 0.28
CA GLY A 35 16.45 -4.65 -1.17
C GLY A 35 15.11 -4.08 -1.57
N ARG A 36 14.40 -3.39 -0.66
CA ARG A 36 13.08 -2.81 -0.91
C ARG A 36 12.93 -1.42 -0.33
N ALA A 37 12.09 -0.62 -0.98
CA ALA A 37 11.50 0.60 -0.43
C ALA A 37 10.02 0.33 -0.12
N TYR A 38 9.51 0.95 0.96
CA TYR A 38 8.14 0.74 1.45
C TYR A 38 7.49 2.05 1.82
N LEU A 39 6.22 2.14 1.58
CA LEU A 39 5.34 3.11 2.21
C LEU A 39 4.34 2.34 3.07
N VAL A 40 4.39 2.54 4.38
CA VAL A 40 3.54 1.89 5.37
C VAL A 40 2.46 2.86 5.80
N ALA A 41 1.21 2.44 5.76
CA ALA A 41 0.09 3.24 6.22
C ALA A 41 0.02 3.32 7.76
N PRO A 42 -0.71 4.30 8.33
CA PRO A 42 -0.87 4.44 9.78
C PRO A 42 -1.44 3.21 10.48
N ASP A 43 -2.20 2.38 9.78
CA ASP A 43 -2.72 1.10 10.28
C ASP A 43 -1.69 -0.06 10.21
N GLY A 44 -0.47 0.20 9.73
CA GLY A 44 0.59 -0.79 9.57
C GLY A 44 0.52 -1.59 8.26
N GLY A 45 -0.45 -1.35 7.38
CA GLY A 45 -0.52 -1.96 6.05
C GLY A 45 0.54 -1.39 5.10
N ILE A 46 1.10 -2.23 4.23
CA ILE A 46 2.01 -1.76 3.19
C ILE A 46 1.19 -1.12 2.08
N ALA A 47 1.31 0.21 1.97
CA ALA A 47 0.66 1.03 0.98
C ALA A 47 1.23 0.83 -0.42
N TRP A 48 2.53 0.81 -0.47
CA TRP A 48 3.30 0.68 -1.68
C TRP A 48 4.64 0.05 -1.35
N SER A 49 5.17 -0.72 -2.28
CA SER A 49 6.52 -1.24 -2.17
C SER A 49 7.20 -1.35 -3.52
N LYS A 50 8.51 -1.16 -3.53
CA LYS A 50 9.40 -1.40 -4.67
C LYS A 50 10.45 -2.41 -4.27
N SER A 51 10.47 -3.56 -4.93
CA SER A 51 11.50 -4.58 -4.79
C SER A 51 12.62 -4.39 -5.82
N GLY A 52 13.71 -5.13 -5.68
CA GLY A 52 14.85 -5.06 -6.59
C GLY A 52 15.74 -3.82 -6.39
N CYS A 53 15.67 -3.18 -5.21
CA CYS A 53 16.48 -2.01 -4.89
C CYS A 53 17.90 -2.37 -4.38
N GLY A 54 18.33 -3.62 -4.51
CA GLY A 54 19.68 -4.06 -4.15
C GLY A 54 20.07 -3.72 -2.70
N ASN A 55 21.26 -3.16 -2.51
CA ASN A 55 21.75 -2.77 -1.17
C ASN A 55 21.28 -1.36 -0.79
N ILE A 56 19.96 -1.17 -0.72
CA ILE A 56 19.33 0.12 -0.39
C ILE A 56 19.55 0.49 1.09
N HIS A 57 20.05 1.71 1.35
CA HIS A 57 20.25 2.24 2.70
C HIS A 57 19.40 3.47 2.99
N ARG A 58 19.03 4.24 1.95
CA ARG A 58 18.29 5.48 2.09
C ARG A 58 17.16 5.56 1.08
N VAL A 59 16.09 6.19 1.50
CA VAL A 59 14.91 6.47 0.70
C VAL A 59 14.42 7.89 1.02
N TRP A 60 13.77 8.55 0.05
CA TRP A 60 13.16 9.86 0.24
C TRP A 60 11.93 10.00 -0.66
N LEU A 61 10.89 10.69 -0.19
CA LEU A 61 9.70 10.98 -0.98
C LEU A 61 9.65 12.47 -1.32
N ARG A 62 9.45 12.78 -2.59
CA ARG A 62 9.12 14.11 -3.05
C ARG A 62 8.04 14.03 -4.13
N GLU A 63 6.92 14.68 -3.91
CA GLU A 63 5.74 14.55 -4.76
C GLU A 63 5.33 13.06 -4.88
N ASN A 64 5.22 12.52 -6.10
CA ASN A 64 4.94 11.09 -6.33
C ASN A 64 6.21 10.25 -6.55
N TRP A 65 7.41 10.83 -6.40
CA TRP A 65 8.66 10.13 -6.64
C TRP A 65 9.31 9.65 -5.35
N VAL A 66 9.53 8.34 -5.26
CA VAL A 66 10.40 7.76 -4.24
C VAL A 66 11.82 7.68 -4.79
N TYR A 67 12.72 8.47 -4.21
CA TYR A 67 14.15 8.42 -4.48
C TYR A 67 14.78 7.34 -3.60
N TRP A 68 15.73 6.59 -4.15
CA TRP A 68 16.45 5.54 -3.43
C TRP A 68 17.83 5.31 -4.01
N SER A 69 18.78 4.86 -3.18
CA SER A 69 20.16 4.65 -3.56
C SER A 69 20.59 3.19 -3.46
N ASN A 70 21.34 2.73 -4.46
CA ASN A 70 22.01 1.42 -4.52
C ASN A 70 23.30 1.57 -5.33
N GLY A 71 24.26 2.32 -4.77
CA GLY A 71 25.44 2.75 -5.52
C GLY A 71 25.14 3.93 -6.44
N ASP A 72 24.13 3.83 -7.28
CA ASP A 72 23.56 4.93 -8.04
C ASP A 72 22.32 5.51 -7.33
N LEU A 73 21.90 6.71 -7.69
CA LEU A 73 20.65 7.31 -7.20
C LEU A 73 19.56 7.11 -8.25
N TYR A 74 18.51 6.43 -7.86
CA TYR A 74 17.33 6.17 -8.66
C TYR A 74 16.12 6.91 -8.11
N ARG A 75 15.08 7.05 -8.95
CA ARG A 75 13.74 7.41 -8.50
C ARG A 75 12.69 6.53 -9.15
N THR A 76 11.65 6.24 -8.40
CA THR A 76 10.49 5.45 -8.87
C THR A 76 9.24 6.28 -8.70
N ASP A 77 8.51 6.49 -9.79
CA ASP A 77 7.19 7.13 -9.78
C ASP A 77 6.16 6.17 -9.18
N ILE A 78 5.52 6.56 -8.08
CA ILE A 78 4.60 5.69 -7.35
C ILE A 78 3.42 5.25 -8.22
N PRO A 79 2.69 6.16 -8.92
CA PRO A 79 1.53 5.78 -9.71
C PRO A 79 1.83 4.78 -10.84
N THR A 80 2.92 4.96 -11.55
CA THR A 80 3.23 4.17 -12.74
C THR A 80 4.21 3.01 -12.48
N GLY A 81 4.90 3.03 -11.34
CA GLY A 81 5.99 2.10 -11.05
C GLY A 81 7.25 2.32 -11.90
N ARG A 82 7.25 3.34 -12.77
CA ARG A 82 8.40 3.66 -13.63
C ARG A 82 9.60 4.02 -12.79
N THR A 83 10.70 3.33 -13.02
CA THR A 83 11.98 3.59 -12.35
C THR A 83 12.96 4.15 -13.35
N GLU A 84 13.67 5.20 -12.97
CA GLU A 84 14.72 5.79 -13.79
C GLU A 84 15.97 6.07 -12.95
N LEU A 85 17.12 6.02 -13.61
CA LEU A 85 18.38 6.45 -13.06
C LEU A 85 18.38 7.98 -13.02
N PHE A 86 18.53 8.56 -11.82
CA PHE A 86 18.56 10.00 -11.63
C PHE A 86 19.99 10.55 -11.64
N TYR A 87 20.91 9.91 -10.88
CA TYR A 87 22.30 10.35 -10.82
C TYR A 87 23.24 9.15 -10.66
N LYS A 88 24.31 9.17 -11.45
CA LYS A 88 25.36 8.16 -11.41
C LYS A 88 26.68 8.81 -10.99
N PRO A 89 27.21 8.49 -9.79
CA PRO A 89 28.52 8.97 -9.39
C PRO A 89 29.64 8.28 -10.18
N CYS A 90 30.81 8.89 -10.20
CA CYS A 90 31.99 8.27 -10.81
C CYS A 90 32.64 7.17 -9.96
N ALA A 91 32.07 6.88 -8.77
CA ALA A 91 32.64 5.98 -7.79
C ALA A 91 32.15 4.53 -7.96
N LYS A 92 33.05 3.57 -7.74
CA LYS A 92 32.71 2.13 -7.83
C LYS A 92 31.70 1.68 -6.76
N GLU A 93 31.80 2.21 -5.53
CA GLU A 93 30.90 1.86 -4.41
C GLU A 93 29.69 2.78 -4.32
N GLY A 94 29.76 3.96 -4.91
CA GLY A 94 28.63 4.84 -5.14
C GLY A 94 27.99 5.47 -3.89
N ILE A 95 26.69 5.70 -3.96
CA ILE A 95 25.91 6.44 -2.97
C ILE A 95 25.15 5.46 -2.07
N PHE A 96 25.29 5.62 -0.74
CA PHE A 96 24.41 5.00 0.25
C PHE A 96 23.56 6.04 0.97
N GLY A 97 24.13 7.20 1.31
CA GLY A 97 23.44 8.31 1.96
C GLY A 97 23.15 9.47 1.04
N PHE A 98 21.94 9.99 1.11
CA PHE A 98 21.54 11.22 0.45
C PHE A 98 20.41 11.91 1.21
N GLU A 99 20.21 13.19 0.95
CA GLU A 99 19.10 13.99 1.48
C GLU A 99 18.53 14.89 0.39
N ILE A 100 17.20 14.99 0.31
CA ILE A 100 16.53 15.99 -0.52
C ILE A 100 16.18 17.19 0.35
N LEU A 101 16.73 18.34 -0.01
CA LEU A 101 16.57 19.59 0.74
C LEU A 101 15.21 20.25 0.45
N PRO A 102 14.74 21.17 1.31
CA PRO A 102 13.48 21.89 1.08
C PRO A 102 13.42 22.66 -0.25
N ASN A 103 14.55 23.20 -0.72
CA ASN A 103 14.66 23.86 -2.03
C ASN A 103 14.71 22.89 -3.23
N GLY A 104 14.72 21.58 -2.96
CA GLY A 104 14.77 20.52 -3.95
C GLY A 104 16.15 20.09 -4.39
N ASN A 105 17.23 20.71 -3.92
CA ASN A 105 18.57 20.21 -4.14
C ASN A 105 18.75 18.85 -3.47
N ILE A 106 19.67 18.04 -3.96
CA ILE A 106 19.97 16.72 -3.41
C ILE A 106 21.42 16.69 -2.97
N VAL A 107 21.64 16.40 -1.69
CA VAL A 107 22.98 16.16 -1.15
C VAL A 107 23.27 14.67 -1.20
N VAL A 108 24.41 14.28 -1.75
CA VAL A 108 24.88 12.89 -1.83
C VAL A 108 26.28 12.73 -1.23
N ALA A 109 26.53 11.60 -0.59
CA ALA A 109 27.86 11.19 -0.14
C ALA A 109 28.35 10.02 -1.01
N GLU A 110 29.45 10.24 -1.73
CA GLU A 110 29.99 9.30 -2.71
C GLU A 110 31.11 8.45 -2.11
N ASN A 111 30.84 7.17 -1.89
CA ASN A 111 31.83 6.22 -1.39
C ASN A 111 32.84 5.86 -2.47
N GLY A 112 34.13 5.97 -2.13
CA GLY A 112 35.26 5.64 -3.01
C GLY A 112 35.82 6.82 -3.82
N THR A 113 35.07 7.90 -4.04
CA THR A 113 35.60 9.18 -4.51
C THR A 113 35.74 10.19 -3.39
N ASP A 114 35.03 9.96 -2.28
CA ASP A 114 34.99 10.76 -1.05
C ASP A 114 34.40 12.16 -1.25
N PHE A 115 33.66 12.36 -2.34
CA PHE A 115 32.97 13.61 -2.58
C PHE A 115 31.64 13.68 -1.82
N ILE A 116 31.42 14.84 -1.22
CA ILE A 116 30.10 15.32 -0.84
C ILE A 116 29.67 16.28 -1.92
N THR A 117 28.53 15.98 -2.56
CA THR A 117 28.04 16.75 -3.70
C THR A 117 26.61 17.22 -3.43
N GLU A 118 26.33 18.51 -3.56
CA GLU A 118 24.97 19.04 -3.61
C GLU A 118 24.59 19.30 -5.08
N LEU A 119 23.56 18.58 -5.55
CA LEU A 119 23.03 18.69 -6.89
C LEU A 119 21.90 19.72 -6.92
N LYS A 120 21.82 20.54 -7.95
CA LYS A 120 20.73 21.50 -8.19
C LYS A 120 19.42 20.77 -8.42
N ALA A 121 18.34 21.32 -7.89
CA ALA A 121 17.00 20.77 -7.97
C ALA A 121 16.62 20.35 -9.41
N GLY A 122 16.17 19.10 -9.57
CA GLY A 122 15.72 18.54 -10.85
C GLY A 122 16.84 18.27 -11.87
N THR A 123 18.10 18.48 -11.52
CA THR A 123 19.26 18.29 -12.41
C THR A 123 20.34 17.44 -11.74
N THR A 124 21.38 17.11 -12.49
CA THR A 124 22.60 16.47 -11.98
C THR A 124 23.79 17.44 -11.89
N GLU A 125 23.53 18.76 -12.03
CA GLU A 125 24.54 19.83 -11.97
C GLU A 125 24.95 20.08 -10.51
N PRO A 126 26.24 19.96 -10.14
CA PRO A 126 26.70 20.24 -8.79
C PRO A 126 26.74 21.73 -8.50
N VAL A 127 26.12 22.16 -7.40
CA VAL A 127 26.22 23.54 -6.87
C VAL A 127 27.23 23.64 -5.72
N VAL A 128 27.51 22.52 -5.04
CA VAL A 128 28.59 22.38 -4.07
C VAL A 128 29.24 21.03 -4.29
N LYS A 129 30.57 20.97 -4.25
CA LYS A 129 31.31 19.72 -4.31
C LYS A 129 32.66 19.87 -3.60
N PHE A 130 32.91 19.02 -2.59
CA PHE A 130 34.17 18.97 -1.86
C PHE A 130 34.50 17.55 -1.45
N LYS A 131 35.74 17.27 -1.05
CA LYS A 131 36.17 16.00 -0.48
C LYS A 131 36.02 16.01 1.02
N ALA A 132 35.36 14.98 1.57
CA ALA A 132 35.37 14.67 2.99
C ALA A 132 36.43 13.60 3.29
N ASP A 133 36.99 13.63 4.49
CA ASP A 133 37.97 12.63 4.92
C ASP A 133 37.28 11.42 5.57
N PRO A 134 37.35 10.19 5.02
CA PRO A 134 36.73 9.01 5.61
C PRO A 134 37.65 8.29 6.61
N ARG A 135 38.89 8.76 6.85
CA ARG A 135 39.86 8.06 7.72
C ARG A 135 39.46 8.12 9.19
N GLY A 136 39.80 7.05 9.91
CA GLY A 136 39.68 6.99 11.35
C GLY A 136 40.75 7.78 12.10
N ALA A 137 40.65 7.85 13.42
CA ALA A 137 41.66 8.50 14.28
C ALA A 137 43.07 7.87 14.18
N ASP A 138 43.15 6.63 13.71
CA ASP A 138 44.42 5.93 13.44
C ASP A 138 45.01 6.31 12.06
N GLY A 139 44.42 7.21 11.34
CA GLY A 139 44.82 7.68 10.02
C GLY A 139 44.59 6.67 8.88
N LYS A 140 44.05 5.48 9.17
CA LYS A 140 43.83 4.44 8.17
C LYS A 140 42.59 4.73 7.31
N MET A 141 42.69 4.41 6.03
CA MET A 141 41.60 4.44 5.08
C MET A 141 40.72 3.19 5.28
N PRO A 142 39.44 3.31 5.60
CA PRO A 142 38.54 2.15 5.64
C PRO A 142 38.29 1.60 4.24
N GLY A 143 37.62 0.44 4.15
CA GLY A 143 37.13 -0.06 2.85
C GLY A 143 36.09 0.90 2.27
N ALA A 144 36.14 1.14 0.96
CA ALA A 144 35.32 2.15 0.27
C ALA A 144 33.82 2.03 0.57
N HIS A 145 33.29 0.82 0.66
CA HIS A 145 31.89 0.56 1.05
C HIS A 145 31.48 1.20 2.40
N SER A 146 32.43 1.47 3.27
CA SER A 146 32.20 1.91 4.65
C SER A 146 32.69 3.36 4.90
N HIS A 147 33.03 4.12 3.86
CA HIS A 147 33.47 5.50 4.03
C HIS A 147 32.35 6.31 4.67
N PHE A 148 31.21 6.39 4.03
CA PHE A 148 30.07 7.19 4.47
C PHE A 148 28.78 6.35 4.56
N ARG A 149 27.88 6.70 5.50
CA ARG A 149 26.51 6.17 5.54
C ARG A 149 25.52 7.28 5.21
N MET A 150 25.31 8.23 6.08
CA MET A 150 24.37 9.32 5.83
C MET A 150 25.09 10.66 5.73
N VAL A 151 24.50 11.55 4.97
CA VAL A 151 24.87 12.96 4.87
C VAL A 151 23.62 13.80 5.04
N ARG A 152 23.72 14.89 5.80
CA ARG A 152 22.65 15.87 5.98
C ARG A 152 23.17 17.28 5.92
N LYS A 153 22.40 18.20 5.34
CA LYS A 153 22.71 19.64 5.38
C LYS A 153 22.07 20.26 6.62
N THR A 154 22.84 21.02 7.37
CA THR A 154 22.35 21.73 8.56
C THR A 154 21.66 23.05 8.15
N ALA A 155 20.88 23.62 9.06
CA ALA A 155 20.28 24.94 8.87
C ALA A 155 21.33 26.08 8.72
N ARG A 156 22.59 25.83 9.13
CA ARG A 156 23.71 26.77 8.95
C ARG A 156 24.36 26.68 7.56
N GLY A 157 23.90 25.73 6.72
CA GLY A 157 24.46 25.49 5.38
C GLY A 157 25.68 24.58 5.36
N THR A 158 26.06 23.99 6.50
CA THR A 158 27.14 23.01 6.63
C THR A 158 26.62 21.58 6.39
N TYR A 159 27.52 20.61 6.26
CA TYR A 159 27.21 19.23 5.91
C TYR A 159 27.68 18.27 7.01
N LEU A 160 26.75 17.58 7.69
CA LEU A 160 27.07 16.49 8.62
C LEU A 160 27.27 15.21 7.81
N VAL A 161 28.41 14.56 8.00
CA VAL A 161 28.81 13.35 7.28
C VAL A 161 29.12 12.25 8.30
N CYS A 162 28.38 11.14 8.22
CA CYS A 162 28.67 9.97 9.05
C CYS A 162 29.78 9.13 8.41
N CYS A 163 31.01 9.27 8.91
CA CYS A 163 32.17 8.47 8.53
C CYS A 163 32.12 7.12 9.26
N SER A 164 31.41 6.15 8.67
CA SER A 164 30.92 4.97 9.37
C SER A 164 32.02 4.14 10.05
N SER A 165 32.93 3.57 9.26
CA SER A 165 34.01 2.73 9.81
C SER A 165 35.10 3.53 10.54
N ALA A 166 35.13 4.84 10.37
CA ALA A 166 35.95 5.74 11.16
C ALA A 166 35.38 6.00 12.56
N ASN A 167 34.10 5.59 12.80
CA ASN A 167 33.39 5.80 14.07
C ASN A 167 33.31 7.27 14.47
N VAL A 168 33.01 8.14 13.50
CA VAL A 168 33.01 9.59 13.72
C VAL A 168 31.96 10.26 12.82
N VAL A 169 31.37 11.33 13.32
CA VAL A 169 30.58 12.27 12.54
C VAL A 169 31.40 13.53 12.34
N ARG A 170 31.50 13.99 11.10
CA ARG A 170 32.22 15.21 10.71
C ARG A 170 31.27 16.24 10.12
N GLU A 171 31.48 17.49 10.46
CA GLU A 171 30.76 18.61 9.87
C GLU A 171 31.72 19.45 9.05
N TYR A 172 31.34 19.71 7.79
CA TYR A 172 32.12 20.50 6.84
C TYR A 172 31.34 21.74 6.40
N ASP A 173 32.03 22.83 6.13
CA ASP A 173 31.45 23.96 5.41
C ASP A 173 31.28 23.63 3.90
N ALA A 174 30.75 24.59 3.12
CA ALA A 174 30.54 24.40 1.68
C ALA A 174 31.84 24.35 0.86
N HIS A 175 32.97 24.67 1.46
CA HIS A 175 34.32 24.64 0.85
C HIS A 175 35.07 23.36 1.19
N GLY A 176 34.49 22.49 2.08
CA GLY A 176 35.13 21.27 2.56
C GLY A 176 36.04 21.45 3.75
N THR A 177 35.98 22.61 4.44
CA THR A 177 36.70 22.84 5.68
C THR A 177 36.00 22.11 6.81
N LEU A 178 36.73 21.29 7.57
CA LEU A 178 36.21 20.62 8.78
C LEU A 178 35.96 21.67 9.87
N VAL A 179 34.71 21.79 10.33
CA VAL A 179 34.30 22.76 11.35
C VAL A 179 33.90 22.13 12.67
N TRP A 180 33.61 20.82 12.70
CA TRP A 180 33.30 20.08 13.92
C TRP A 180 33.47 18.57 13.68
N GLU A 181 33.87 17.84 14.72
CA GLU A 181 34.03 16.39 14.67
C GLU A 181 33.59 15.75 16.00
N GLN A 182 32.84 14.64 15.92
CA GLN A 182 32.37 13.89 17.09
C GLN A 182 32.62 12.40 16.92
N PRO A 183 33.55 11.81 17.68
CA PRO A 183 33.71 10.37 17.75
C PRO A 183 32.48 9.71 18.39
N THR A 184 32.09 8.52 17.89
CA THR A 184 31.03 7.71 18.49
C THR A 184 31.60 6.77 19.56
N PRO A 185 30.99 6.73 20.77
CA PRO A 185 31.55 5.96 21.87
C PRO A 185 31.32 4.45 21.70
N ARG A 186 32.23 3.65 22.20
CA ARG A 186 32.02 2.21 22.41
C ARG A 186 31.02 1.99 23.54
N LEU A 187 30.08 1.09 23.34
CA LEU A 187 29.11 0.71 24.35
C LEU A 187 29.52 -0.57 25.06
N ALA A 188 29.12 -0.72 26.33
CA ALA A 188 29.33 -1.94 27.11
C ALA A 188 28.59 -3.16 26.49
N SER A 189 27.57 -2.93 25.70
CA SER A 189 26.81 -3.97 24.95
C SER A 189 27.61 -4.68 23.86
N GLY A 190 28.82 -4.19 23.53
CA GLY A 190 29.68 -4.77 22.49
C GLY A 190 29.32 -4.40 21.06
N HIS A 191 28.26 -3.60 20.82
CA HIS A 191 27.92 -3.09 19.49
C HIS A 191 29.07 -2.25 18.93
N ALA A 192 29.32 -2.39 17.63
CA ALA A 192 30.28 -1.56 16.94
C ALA A 192 29.85 -0.09 16.97
N PRO A 193 30.77 0.86 17.21
CA PRO A 193 30.44 2.29 17.32
C PRO A 193 30.25 2.97 15.94
N LEU A 194 29.84 2.22 14.91
CA LEU A 194 29.70 2.72 13.54
C LEU A 194 28.68 3.84 13.46
N ALA A 195 29.10 5.07 13.13
CA ALA A 195 28.19 6.18 12.87
C ALA A 195 27.32 5.88 11.65
N PHE A 196 25.99 5.89 11.84
CA PHE A 196 25.05 5.59 10.76
C PHE A 196 24.32 6.84 10.26
N ASP A 197 23.63 7.55 11.12
CA ASP A 197 22.91 8.80 10.78
C ASP A 197 23.17 9.88 11.83
N ALA A 198 23.15 11.15 11.44
CA ALA A 198 23.34 12.28 12.32
C ALA A 198 22.39 13.43 11.98
N LEU A 199 21.85 14.09 13.00
CA LEU A 199 20.91 15.20 12.85
C LEU A 199 21.32 16.36 13.77
N ARG A 200 21.56 17.55 13.21
CA ARG A 200 21.77 18.78 13.98
C ARG A 200 20.41 19.32 14.43
N ARG A 201 20.21 19.41 15.74
CA ARG A 201 18.99 19.94 16.33
C ARG A 201 18.98 21.48 16.40
N ALA A 202 17.79 22.06 16.55
CA ALA A 202 17.63 23.51 16.65
C ALA A 202 18.36 24.12 17.86
N ASN A 203 18.54 23.35 18.95
CA ASN A 203 19.28 23.78 20.14
C ASN A 203 20.82 23.74 19.97
N GLY A 204 21.30 23.32 18.79
CA GLY A 204 22.72 23.18 18.50
C GLY A 204 23.31 21.80 18.81
N ASN A 205 22.60 20.94 19.54
CA ASN A 205 23.04 19.58 19.82
C ASN A 205 23.00 18.70 18.54
N THR A 206 23.70 17.58 18.57
CA THR A 206 23.72 16.61 17.46
C THR A 206 23.26 15.25 17.96
N LEU A 207 22.18 14.73 17.38
CA LEU A 207 21.80 13.33 17.53
C LEU A 207 22.64 12.49 16.57
N VAL A 208 23.18 11.38 17.05
CA VAL A 208 23.95 10.41 16.27
C VAL A 208 23.49 9.00 16.58
N SER A 209 23.06 8.25 15.56
CA SER A 209 22.87 6.80 15.71
C SER A 209 24.19 6.07 15.41
N HIS A 210 24.52 5.12 16.29
CA HIS A 210 25.75 4.32 16.18
C HIS A 210 25.51 2.87 16.61
N LEU A 211 24.70 2.17 15.84
CA LEU A 211 24.20 0.80 15.93
C LEU A 211 23.55 0.45 17.29
N GLY A 212 24.28 0.41 18.40
CA GLY A 212 23.74 0.04 19.72
C GLY A 212 23.04 1.16 20.47
N ALA A 213 23.14 2.41 20.01
CA ALA A 213 22.55 3.57 20.67
C ALA A 213 22.25 4.73 19.72
N ILE A 214 21.42 5.65 20.19
CA ILE A 214 21.28 7.02 19.69
C ILE A 214 21.76 7.93 20.79
N THR A 215 22.81 8.72 20.51
CA THR A 215 23.41 9.64 21.49
C THR A 215 23.24 11.07 21.04
N GLU A 216 22.78 11.92 21.92
CA GLU A 216 22.75 13.37 21.71
C GLU A 216 23.98 14.00 22.34
N PHE A 217 24.78 14.66 21.54
CA PHE A 217 25.95 15.40 21.97
C PHE A 217 25.67 16.90 21.95
N THR A 218 26.17 17.59 22.97
CA THR A 218 26.23 19.07 22.98
C THR A 218 27.33 19.57 22.03
N PRO A 219 27.36 20.86 21.64
CA PRO A 219 28.43 21.42 20.83
C PRO A 219 29.84 21.24 21.43
N ASP A 220 29.93 21.17 22.76
CA ASP A 220 31.16 20.92 23.54
C ASP A 220 31.41 19.44 23.85
N HIS A 221 30.80 18.54 23.06
CA HIS A 221 31.03 17.09 23.07
C HIS A 221 30.54 16.32 24.29
N GLN A 222 29.72 16.92 25.16
CA GLN A 222 29.11 16.21 26.30
C GLN A 222 27.88 15.43 25.85
N ILE A 223 27.60 14.31 26.52
CA ILE A 223 26.38 13.51 26.29
C ILE A 223 25.22 14.17 27.02
N ALA A 224 24.26 14.74 26.27
CA ALA A 224 23.07 15.34 26.82
C ALA A 224 21.92 14.32 26.99
N TRP A 225 21.88 13.29 26.17
CA TRP A 225 20.88 12.23 26.22
C TRP A 225 21.35 11.01 25.43
N GLN A 226 20.90 9.82 25.84
CA GLN A 226 21.20 8.60 25.13
C GLN A 226 20.03 7.61 25.25
N PHE A 227 19.68 6.96 24.13
CA PHE A 227 18.81 5.79 24.07
C PHE A 227 19.62 4.60 23.57
N THR A 228 19.51 3.46 24.23
CA THR A 228 20.21 2.22 23.87
C THR A 228 19.25 1.09 23.57
N CYS A 229 19.70 0.03 22.93
CA CYS A 229 18.89 -1.17 22.71
C CYS A 229 18.35 -1.78 24.03
N ALA A 230 19.03 -1.57 25.15
CA ALA A 230 18.62 -2.06 26.46
C ALA A 230 17.46 -1.24 27.08
N ASP A 231 17.20 -0.02 26.59
CA ASP A 231 16.10 0.82 27.09
C ASP A 231 14.71 0.32 26.64
N ALA A 232 14.63 -0.57 25.61
CA ALA A 232 13.39 -1.17 25.12
C ALA A 232 13.57 -2.66 24.77
N PRO A 233 13.79 -3.53 25.79
CA PRO A 233 14.11 -4.95 25.58
C PRO A 233 12.98 -5.73 24.90
N GLU A 234 11.73 -5.31 25.07
CA GLU A 234 10.56 -5.91 24.43
C GLU A 234 10.57 -5.79 22.90
N LEU A 235 11.30 -4.82 22.34
CA LEU A 235 11.47 -4.63 20.91
C LEU A 235 12.54 -5.53 20.29
N LYS A 236 13.36 -6.17 21.12
CA LYS A 236 14.49 -7.04 20.72
C LYS A 236 15.39 -6.35 19.70
N LEU A 237 15.73 -5.08 19.97
CA LEU A 237 16.54 -4.24 19.08
C LEU A 237 17.95 -4.82 18.93
N ASP A 238 18.52 -4.62 17.72
CA ASP A 238 19.89 -5.05 17.41
C ASP A 238 20.72 -3.84 16.98
N ASN A 239 20.46 -3.26 15.82
CA ASN A 239 21.22 -2.14 15.29
C ASN A 239 20.32 -0.94 15.00
N LEU A 240 20.56 0.18 15.67
CA LEU A 240 19.84 1.44 15.45
C LEU A 240 20.50 2.20 14.31
N CYS A 241 19.71 2.51 13.26
CA CYS A 241 20.22 3.08 12.01
C CYS A 241 19.70 4.49 11.75
N GLY A 242 18.81 4.66 10.79
CA GLY A 242 18.26 5.97 10.44
C GLY A 242 17.44 6.58 11.57
N ILE A 243 17.57 7.88 11.77
CA ILE A 243 16.82 8.64 12.77
C ILE A 243 16.07 9.80 12.13
N TRP A 244 14.89 10.07 12.66
CA TRP A 244 14.06 11.22 12.30
C TRP A 244 13.46 11.84 13.55
N GLU A 245 13.66 13.14 13.75
CA GLU A 245 13.05 13.88 14.84
C GLU A 245 11.71 14.50 14.38
N LYS A 246 10.63 14.16 15.10
CA LYS A 246 9.30 14.74 14.91
C LYS A 246 9.22 16.13 15.55
N LYS A 247 8.23 16.94 15.14
CA LYS A 247 7.99 18.28 15.71
C LYS A 247 7.75 18.28 17.23
N ASN A 248 7.23 17.16 17.76
CA ASN A 248 7.02 16.99 19.21
C ASN A 248 8.28 16.53 19.97
N GLY A 249 9.42 16.38 19.26
CA GLY A 249 10.69 15.94 19.83
C GLY A 249 10.85 14.42 19.95
N ASN A 250 9.83 13.62 19.61
CA ASN A 250 9.97 12.17 19.53
C ASN A 250 10.89 11.78 18.37
N LEU A 251 11.53 10.62 18.50
CA LEU A 251 12.38 10.06 17.45
C LEU A 251 11.70 8.87 16.79
N VAL A 252 11.64 8.86 15.46
CA VAL A 252 11.36 7.67 14.66
C VAL A 252 12.69 7.07 14.26
N VAL A 253 12.84 5.78 14.52
CA VAL A 253 14.10 5.05 14.39
C VAL A 253 13.91 3.85 13.48
N GLY A 254 14.75 3.72 12.48
CA GLY A 254 14.89 2.52 11.67
C GLY A 254 15.96 1.59 12.24
N THR A 255 15.82 0.28 12.04
CA THR A 255 16.78 -0.71 12.52
C THR A 255 17.34 -1.56 11.38
N TYR A 256 18.57 -2.01 11.56
CA TYR A 256 19.12 -3.12 10.80
C TYR A 256 19.05 -4.36 11.69
N ALA A 257 17.89 -5.00 11.70
CA ALA A 257 17.70 -6.25 12.40
C ALA A 257 18.17 -7.40 11.50
N ASN A 258 19.11 -8.21 11.96
CA ASN A 258 19.40 -9.50 11.34
C ASN A 258 18.22 -10.45 11.64
N GLY A 259 17.17 -10.26 10.85
CA GLY A 259 15.82 -10.67 10.99
C GLY A 259 15.54 -11.99 11.70
N ALA A 260 14.62 -11.93 12.64
CA ALA A 260 13.77 -13.06 12.90
C ALA A 260 12.68 -13.09 11.82
N ALA A 261 12.62 -14.14 11.03
CA ALA A 261 11.58 -14.35 10.02
C ALA A 261 10.15 -14.42 10.61
N ASP A 262 10.06 -14.49 11.94
CA ASP A 262 8.83 -14.59 12.73
C ASP A 262 8.19 -13.24 13.08
N GLY A 263 8.75 -12.11 12.62
CA GLY A 263 8.24 -10.77 12.98
C GLY A 263 8.38 -10.41 14.46
N SER A 264 9.21 -11.11 15.22
CA SER A 264 9.36 -10.89 16.67
C SER A 264 10.22 -9.69 17.04
N ARG A 265 10.92 -9.06 16.07
CA ARG A 265 11.80 -7.91 16.27
C ARG A 265 11.23 -6.66 15.63
N ALA A 266 11.30 -5.53 16.32
CA ALA A 266 10.94 -4.25 15.72
C ALA A 266 11.92 -3.86 14.61
N THR A 267 11.38 -3.49 13.44
CA THR A 267 12.15 -2.96 12.30
C THR A 267 12.13 -1.44 12.25
N ALA A 268 11.09 -0.81 12.82
CA ALA A 268 11.03 0.63 13.07
C ALA A 268 10.19 0.90 14.33
N PHE A 269 10.43 2.01 15.00
CA PHE A 269 9.68 2.41 16.19
C PHE A 269 9.75 3.92 16.42
N GLU A 270 8.81 4.44 17.21
CA GLU A 270 8.85 5.81 17.73
C GLU A 270 9.09 5.79 19.23
N VAL A 271 10.00 6.63 19.70
CA VAL A 271 10.36 6.75 21.11
C VAL A 271 10.33 8.21 21.54
N THR A 272 9.82 8.45 22.77
CA THR A 272 9.84 9.78 23.41
C THR A 272 11.22 10.09 24.00
N ARG A 273 11.44 11.34 24.41
CA ARG A 273 12.64 11.73 25.13
C ARG A 273 12.78 11.07 26.52
N ASP A 274 11.66 10.65 27.10
CA ASP A 274 11.61 9.85 28.35
C ASP A 274 11.82 8.34 28.07
N LYS A 275 12.23 7.99 26.85
CA LYS A 275 12.51 6.62 26.40
C LYS A 275 11.28 5.68 26.37
N LYS A 276 10.07 6.22 26.32
CA LYS A 276 8.83 5.44 26.17
C LYS A 276 8.57 5.14 24.70
N VAL A 277 8.32 3.89 24.37
CA VAL A 277 7.92 3.47 23.04
C VAL A 277 6.48 3.90 22.79
N VAL A 278 6.24 4.67 21.74
CA VAL A 278 4.92 5.13 21.31
C VAL A 278 4.25 4.10 20.42
N TRP A 279 4.98 3.61 19.43
CA TRP A 279 4.60 2.52 18.57
C TRP A 279 5.84 1.76 18.11
N SER A 280 5.64 0.50 17.72
CA SER A 280 6.66 -0.31 17.06
C SER A 280 6.05 -1.09 15.89
N TYR A 281 6.83 -1.22 14.82
CA TYR A 281 6.48 -1.95 13.61
C TYR A 281 7.47 -3.10 13.40
N ALA A 282 6.96 -4.31 13.23
CA ALA A 282 7.74 -5.47 12.84
C ALA A 282 7.29 -5.89 11.44
N ALA A 283 8.16 -5.72 10.46
CA ALA A 283 7.91 -6.22 9.12
C ALA A 283 8.04 -7.74 9.12
N ALA A 284 7.02 -8.42 8.63
CA ALA A 284 7.01 -9.88 8.52
C ALA A 284 7.68 -10.37 7.23
N GLY A 285 8.18 -11.59 7.26
CA GLY A 285 8.86 -12.23 6.14
C GLY A 285 10.39 -12.07 6.17
N GLN A 286 11.06 -12.70 5.23
CA GLN A 286 12.51 -12.86 5.17
C GLN A 286 13.31 -11.60 5.50
N ARG A 287 14.16 -11.65 6.53
CA ARG A 287 15.25 -10.70 6.88
C ARG A 287 14.91 -9.22 6.61
N PHE A 288 13.76 -8.76 7.09
CA PHE A 288 13.39 -7.36 6.93
C PHE A 288 14.20 -6.48 7.89
N SER A 289 14.83 -5.49 7.34
CA SER A 289 15.36 -4.34 8.07
C SER A 289 14.73 -3.08 7.48
N MET A 290 14.57 -2.06 8.29
CA MET A 290 14.17 -0.71 7.86
C MET A 290 15.30 0.24 8.24
N MET A 291 16.45 0.14 7.55
CA MET A 291 17.63 0.96 7.83
C MET A 291 17.35 2.45 7.84
N THR A 292 16.38 2.89 7.07
CA THR A 292 15.82 4.24 7.13
C THR A 292 14.31 4.12 7.26
N ALA A 293 13.73 4.84 8.21
CA ALA A 293 12.30 4.96 8.42
C ALA A 293 11.98 6.37 8.92
N PHE A 294 11.04 7.05 8.29
CA PHE A 294 10.59 8.37 8.73
C PHE A 294 9.14 8.65 8.34
N PRO A 295 8.41 9.46 9.14
CA PRO A 295 7.03 9.83 8.86
C PRO A 295 6.96 10.74 7.63
N VAL A 296 5.94 10.55 6.81
CA VAL A 296 5.66 11.39 5.65
C VAL A 296 4.50 12.33 5.99
N GLU A 297 4.85 13.56 6.36
CA GLU A 297 3.86 14.59 6.69
C GLU A 297 3.05 15.00 5.46
N GLY A 298 1.74 15.17 5.64
CA GLY A 298 0.85 15.68 4.60
C GLY A 298 0.61 14.72 3.43
N TRP A 299 1.22 13.53 3.43
CA TRP A 299 0.95 12.54 2.41
C TRP A 299 -0.39 11.86 2.67
N GLN A 300 -1.25 11.86 1.65
CA GLN A 300 -2.52 11.14 1.68
C GLN A 300 -2.40 9.89 0.84
N TRP A 301 -3.04 8.81 1.30
CA TRP A 301 -3.12 7.58 0.53
C TRP A 301 -3.81 7.84 -0.81
N PRO A 302 -3.18 7.58 -1.95
CA PRO A 302 -3.87 7.71 -3.21
C PRO A 302 -4.99 6.67 -3.31
N ILE A 303 -6.13 7.09 -3.86
CA ILE A 303 -7.26 6.21 -4.07
C ILE A 303 -6.91 5.12 -5.10
N ALA A 304 -6.09 5.48 -6.08
CA ALA A 304 -5.55 4.55 -7.07
C ALA A 304 -4.13 4.96 -7.49
N TRP A 305 -3.30 3.95 -7.79
CA TRP A 305 -1.93 4.15 -8.26
C TRP A 305 -1.82 4.38 -9.77
N VAL A 306 -2.87 4.08 -10.51
CA VAL A 306 -2.99 4.29 -11.94
C VAL A 306 -3.95 5.46 -12.19
N GLN A 307 -3.63 6.30 -13.14
CA GLN A 307 -4.53 7.39 -13.56
C GLN A 307 -5.28 7.00 -14.82
N THR A 308 -6.53 7.48 -14.94
CA THR A 308 -7.30 7.39 -16.17
C THR A 308 -6.70 8.30 -17.24
N THR A 309 -6.89 7.94 -18.50
CA THR A 309 -6.49 8.82 -19.61
C THR A 309 -7.64 9.77 -20.00
N PRO A 310 -7.34 10.96 -20.51
CA PRO A 310 -8.40 11.89 -20.99
C PRO A 310 -9.32 11.25 -22.04
N GLN A 311 -8.78 10.38 -22.89
CA GLN A 311 -9.57 9.65 -23.89
C GLN A 311 -10.54 8.66 -23.24
N ASP A 312 -10.06 7.88 -22.25
CA ASP A 312 -10.90 6.92 -21.53
C ASP A 312 -11.96 7.65 -20.68
N GLU A 313 -11.62 8.80 -20.10
CA GLU A 313 -12.58 9.64 -19.36
C GLU A 313 -13.68 10.19 -20.24
N ALA A 314 -13.35 10.64 -21.45
CA ALA A 314 -14.34 11.05 -22.45
C ALA A 314 -15.27 9.88 -22.82
N LYS A 315 -14.72 8.68 -22.97
CA LYS A 315 -15.50 7.46 -23.23
C LYS A 315 -16.43 7.09 -22.08
N ILE A 316 -15.94 7.17 -20.83
CA ILE A 316 -16.77 6.98 -19.62
C ILE A 316 -17.91 8.00 -19.61
N ALA A 317 -17.62 9.27 -19.90
CA ALA A 317 -18.64 10.34 -19.92
C ALA A 317 -19.68 10.13 -21.02
N GLU A 318 -19.29 9.63 -22.19
CA GLU A 318 -20.20 9.22 -23.25
C GLU A 318 -21.13 8.09 -22.81
N ILE A 319 -20.57 7.03 -22.22
CA ILE A 319 -21.31 5.86 -21.72
C ILE A 319 -22.33 6.28 -20.65
N VAL A 320 -21.89 7.02 -19.64
CA VAL A 320 -22.75 7.44 -18.52
C VAL A 320 -23.97 8.24 -19.00
N GLY A 321 -23.79 9.08 -20.01
CA GLY A 321 -24.88 9.96 -20.49
C GLY A 321 -25.31 11.02 -19.46
N ASP A 322 -26.48 11.58 -19.61
CA ASP A 322 -26.97 12.70 -18.79
C ASP A 322 -27.92 12.27 -17.66
N ARG A 323 -28.32 11.01 -17.60
CA ARG A 323 -29.24 10.45 -16.60
C ARG A 323 -29.02 8.94 -16.44
N LEU A 324 -29.25 8.47 -15.22
CA LEU A 324 -29.24 7.05 -14.87
C LEU A 324 -30.62 6.42 -15.08
N ALA A 325 -30.70 5.10 -14.77
CA ALA A 325 -31.92 4.31 -14.94
C ALA A 325 -33.13 4.84 -14.15
N ALA A 326 -32.90 5.41 -12.97
CA ALA A 326 -33.92 6.02 -12.12
C ALA A 326 -33.52 7.41 -11.65
N ALA A 327 -34.48 8.30 -11.45
CA ALA A 327 -34.26 9.57 -10.77
C ALA A 327 -34.11 9.36 -9.26
N PRO A 328 -33.25 10.14 -8.57
CA PRO A 328 -33.13 10.04 -7.13
C PRO A 328 -34.41 10.49 -6.41
N LYS A 329 -34.88 9.73 -5.42
CA LYS A 329 -36.07 10.05 -4.62
C LYS A 329 -35.83 11.15 -3.58
N LYS A 330 -34.55 11.39 -3.24
CA LYS A 330 -34.05 12.42 -2.32
C LYS A 330 -32.58 12.68 -2.63
N PRO A 331 -31.97 13.75 -2.10
CA PRO A 331 -30.53 13.91 -2.16
C PRO A 331 -29.82 12.65 -1.62
N ARG A 332 -28.88 12.11 -2.39
CA ARG A 332 -28.14 10.88 -2.08
C ARG A 332 -26.68 11.19 -1.85
N ARG A 333 -26.10 10.55 -0.82
CA ARG A 333 -24.67 10.61 -0.55
C ARG A 333 -24.09 9.20 -0.49
N VAL A 334 -23.04 8.96 -1.24
CA VAL A 334 -22.40 7.65 -1.42
C VAL A 334 -20.97 7.73 -0.92
N LEU A 335 -20.53 6.75 -0.14
CA LEU A 335 -19.14 6.52 0.15
C LEU A 335 -18.59 5.50 -0.85
N MET A 336 -17.62 5.88 -1.67
CA MET A 336 -16.85 4.95 -2.48
C MET A 336 -15.54 4.63 -1.78
N PHE A 337 -15.48 3.45 -1.20
CA PHE A 337 -14.29 2.94 -0.51
C PHE A 337 -13.47 2.07 -1.47
N ALA A 338 -12.17 2.38 -1.59
CA ALA A 338 -11.32 1.78 -2.61
C ALA A 338 -9.92 1.53 -2.06
N ARG A 339 -9.75 0.40 -1.36
CA ARG A 339 -8.45 0.01 -0.82
C ARG A 339 -8.24 -1.50 -0.87
N ALA A 340 -7.11 -1.92 -1.43
CA ALA A 340 -6.68 -3.30 -1.43
C ALA A 340 -5.62 -3.53 -0.35
N PHE A 341 -5.83 -4.53 0.51
CA PHE A 341 -4.83 -5.09 1.43
C PHE A 341 -4.22 -6.38 0.89
N GLY A 342 -4.85 -7.00 -0.08
CA GLY A 342 -4.39 -8.15 -0.85
C GLY A 342 -3.94 -7.76 -2.26
N TYR A 343 -4.40 -8.50 -3.27
CA TYR A 343 -4.08 -8.21 -4.66
C TYR A 343 -4.67 -6.85 -5.10
N GLY A 344 -3.84 -6.00 -5.70
CA GLY A 344 -4.24 -4.66 -6.12
C GLY A 344 -4.75 -4.63 -7.57
N HIS A 345 -6.04 -4.41 -7.75
CA HIS A 345 -6.69 -4.18 -9.05
C HIS A 345 -6.55 -2.69 -9.45
N ASN A 346 -5.31 -2.21 -9.64
CA ASN A 346 -5.00 -0.77 -9.67
C ASN A 346 -5.74 0.02 -10.75
N ASP A 347 -5.85 -0.50 -11.98
CA ASP A 347 -6.61 0.17 -13.05
C ASP A 347 -8.13 0.11 -12.81
N ALA A 348 -8.65 -1.00 -12.29
CA ALA A 348 -10.05 -1.10 -11.90
C ALA A 348 -10.43 -0.12 -10.78
N LEU A 349 -9.55 0.05 -9.78
CA LEU A 349 -9.72 1.07 -8.72
C LEU A 349 -9.81 2.48 -9.32
N ALA A 350 -8.88 2.83 -10.23
CA ALA A 350 -8.84 4.14 -10.87
C ALA A 350 -10.08 4.40 -11.73
N TYR A 351 -10.37 3.47 -12.65
CA TYR A 351 -11.46 3.61 -13.63
C TYR A 351 -12.84 3.50 -12.97
N GLY A 352 -12.99 2.64 -11.96
CA GLY A 352 -14.21 2.56 -11.16
C GLY A 352 -14.49 3.86 -10.42
N ASN A 353 -13.52 4.38 -9.68
CA ASN A 353 -13.67 5.66 -8.99
C ASN A 353 -14.03 6.79 -9.97
N ARG A 354 -13.31 6.87 -11.10
CA ARG A 354 -13.59 7.91 -12.09
C ARG A 354 -14.97 7.77 -12.75
N ALA A 355 -15.39 6.54 -13.04
CA ALA A 355 -16.71 6.29 -13.63
C ALA A 355 -17.85 6.73 -12.69
N PHE A 356 -17.75 6.43 -11.40
CA PHE A 356 -18.74 6.86 -10.41
C PHE A 356 -18.70 8.38 -10.15
N GLU A 357 -17.51 8.98 -10.18
CA GLU A 357 -17.35 10.44 -10.10
C GLU A 357 -18.02 11.14 -11.29
N VAL A 358 -17.76 10.69 -12.51
CA VAL A 358 -18.38 11.21 -13.73
C VAL A 358 -19.89 11.03 -13.70
N ALA A 359 -20.39 9.87 -13.23
CA ALA A 359 -21.81 9.63 -13.08
C ALA A 359 -22.45 10.62 -12.09
N ALA A 360 -21.84 10.85 -10.94
CA ALA A 360 -22.29 11.83 -9.96
C ALA A 360 -22.31 13.26 -10.53
N GLN A 361 -21.24 13.66 -11.21
CA GLN A 361 -21.08 15.00 -11.77
C GLN A 361 -22.06 15.30 -12.90
N LYS A 362 -22.24 14.36 -13.84
CA LYS A 362 -23.11 14.56 -15.00
C LYS A 362 -24.60 14.44 -14.67
N THR A 363 -24.98 13.42 -13.91
CA THR A 363 -26.38 13.08 -13.69
C THR A 363 -26.99 13.74 -12.48
N LYS A 364 -26.18 14.21 -11.54
CA LYS A 364 -26.59 14.74 -10.22
C LYS A 364 -27.47 13.75 -9.42
N ALA A 365 -27.44 12.46 -9.75
CA ALA A 365 -28.25 11.45 -9.09
C ALA A 365 -27.76 11.15 -7.66
N PHE A 366 -26.51 11.42 -7.38
CA PHE A 366 -25.90 11.28 -6.04
C PHE A 366 -24.66 12.17 -5.92
N ALA A 367 -24.27 12.47 -4.68
CA ALA A 367 -22.93 12.96 -4.34
C ALA A 367 -22.06 11.78 -3.92
N VAL A 368 -20.79 11.79 -4.29
CA VAL A 368 -19.85 10.73 -3.95
C VAL A 368 -18.63 11.29 -3.22
N ASP A 369 -18.28 10.66 -2.10
CA ASP A 369 -17.03 10.88 -1.38
C ASP A 369 -16.14 9.65 -1.54
N PHE A 370 -14.86 9.86 -1.75
CA PHE A 370 -13.87 8.79 -1.90
C PHE A 370 -13.04 8.64 -0.63
N SER A 371 -12.78 7.40 -0.21
CA SER A 371 -11.92 7.14 0.93
C SER A 371 -11.13 5.84 0.76
N THR A 372 -9.94 5.84 1.35
CA THR A 372 -9.09 4.66 1.59
C THR A 372 -8.83 4.45 3.08
N ASP A 373 -9.41 5.30 3.93
CA ASP A 373 -9.27 5.20 5.38
C ASP A 373 -10.17 4.09 5.93
N ILE A 374 -9.55 2.95 6.26
CA ILE A 374 -10.26 1.76 6.76
C ILE A 374 -11.00 2.03 8.08
N SER A 375 -10.55 2.99 8.89
CA SER A 375 -11.19 3.33 10.15
C SER A 375 -12.61 3.87 9.96
N LEU A 376 -12.90 4.43 8.78
CA LEU A 376 -14.21 4.95 8.43
C LEU A 376 -15.28 3.84 8.40
N LEU A 377 -14.93 2.64 7.92
CA LEU A 377 -15.86 1.50 7.89
C LEU A 377 -16.22 0.97 9.30
N GLY A 378 -15.42 1.31 10.31
CA GLY A 378 -15.68 0.98 11.71
C GLY A 378 -16.30 2.13 12.53
N ASP A 379 -16.60 3.27 11.91
CA ASP A 379 -17.14 4.46 12.57
C ASP A 379 -18.60 4.70 12.20
N ALA A 380 -19.52 4.21 13.04
CA ALA A 380 -20.97 4.30 12.80
C ALA A 380 -21.45 5.75 12.63
N ALA A 381 -20.91 6.70 13.40
CA ALA A 381 -21.31 8.10 13.32
C ALA A 381 -20.93 8.73 11.98
N LYS A 382 -19.74 8.42 11.47
CA LYS A 382 -19.29 8.88 10.16
C LYS A 382 -20.03 8.18 9.02
N LEU A 383 -20.34 6.87 9.14
CA LEU A 383 -21.09 6.15 8.11
C LEU A 383 -22.55 6.61 8.02
N ALA A 384 -23.17 7.06 9.11
CA ALA A 384 -24.57 7.46 9.14
C ALA A 384 -24.96 8.51 8.08
N GLN A 385 -24.00 9.36 7.67
CA GLN A 385 -24.21 10.41 6.66
C GLN A 385 -24.39 9.88 5.23
N TYR A 386 -23.99 8.63 4.95
CA TYR A 386 -24.09 8.01 3.63
C TYR A 386 -25.37 7.19 3.51
N ASP A 387 -25.97 7.19 2.29
CA ASP A 387 -27.11 6.34 1.95
C ASP A 387 -26.68 4.96 1.44
N ALA A 388 -25.51 4.88 0.82
CA ALA A 388 -24.89 3.64 0.38
C ALA A 388 -23.36 3.69 0.48
N ILE A 389 -22.75 2.51 0.64
CA ILE A 389 -21.30 2.28 0.51
C ILE A 389 -21.06 1.47 -0.76
N VAL A 390 -20.10 1.88 -1.57
CA VAL A 390 -19.55 1.09 -2.67
C VAL A 390 -18.17 0.58 -2.25
N LEU A 391 -17.99 -0.72 -2.20
CA LEU A 391 -16.66 -1.35 -2.06
C LEU A 391 -16.13 -1.63 -3.47
N ASN A 392 -15.25 -0.76 -3.96
CA ASN A 392 -14.69 -0.86 -5.30
C ASN A 392 -13.39 -1.65 -5.28
N ASN A 393 -13.42 -2.88 -5.77
CA ASN A 393 -12.22 -3.73 -5.89
C ASN A 393 -11.37 -3.81 -4.61
N CYS A 394 -12.02 -3.82 -3.44
CA CYS A 394 -11.36 -3.99 -2.16
C CYS A 394 -10.91 -5.45 -2.00
N THR A 395 -9.72 -5.67 -1.41
CA THR A 395 -9.22 -7.03 -1.13
C THR A 395 -8.60 -7.11 0.25
N GLY A 396 -8.72 -8.27 0.91
CA GLY A 396 -7.98 -8.58 2.15
C GLY A 396 -8.38 -7.76 3.37
N ILE A 397 -9.59 -7.18 3.42
CA ILE A 397 -10.11 -6.56 4.64
C ILE A 397 -10.41 -7.67 5.66
N SER A 398 -9.89 -7.51 6.90
CA SER A 398 -10.00 -8.50 7.98
C SER A 398 -10.67 -7.87 9.20
N VAL A 399 -11.68 -8.51 9.76
CA VAL A 399 -12.34 -8.06 10.99
C VAL A 399 -11.50 -8.35 12.23
N LYS A 400 -10.64 -9.36 12.20
CA LYS A 400 -9.66 -9.58 13.29
C LYS A 400 -8.66 -8.44 13.38
N ARG A 401 -8.26 -7.88 12.24
CA ARG A 401 -7.38 -6.71 12.18
C ARG A 401 -8.10 -5.41 12.51
N PHE A 402 -9.38 -5.30 12.13
CA PHE A 402 -10.22 -4.11 12.31
C PHE A 402 -11.56 -4.48 12.96
N PRO A 403 -11.60 -4.80 14.27
CA PRO A 403 -12.77 -5.43 14.92
C PRO A 403 -14.06 -4.61 14.88
N ALA A 404 -13.97 -3.29 14.81
CA ALA A 404 -15.16 -2.43 14.77
C ALA A 404 -15.96 -2.57 13.45
N ILE A 405 -15.34 -3.03 12.37
CA ILE A 405 -15.95 -3.03 11.03
C ILE A 405 -17.13 -3.98 10.95
N GLU A 406 -17.01 -5.20 11.47
CA GLU A 406 -18.06 -6.21 11.37
C GLU A 406 -19.40 -5.67 11.87
N LYS A 407 -19.44 -5.28 13.14
CA LYS A 407 -20.68 -4.78 13.75
C LYS A 407 -21.16 -3.53 13.04
N THR A 408 -20.28 -2.57 12.77
CA THR A 408 -20.65 -1.29 12.17
C THR A 408 -21.23 -1.45 10.78
N LEU A 409 -20.60 -2.25 9.93
CA LEU A 409 -21.04 -2.45 8.54
C LEU A 409 -22.35 -3.26 8.48
N VAL A 410 -22.47 -4.30 9.32
CA VAL A 410 -23.68 -5.13 9.42
C VAL A 410 -24.88 -4.30 9.91
N ASP A 411 -24.70 -3.53 10.97
CA ASP A 411 -25.76 -2.65 11.50
C ASP A 411 -26.14 -1.55 10.50
N TYR A 412 -25.15 -0.99 9.78
CA TYR A 412 -25.37 -0.01 8.73
C TYR A 412 -26.30 -0.55 7.63
N VAL A 413 -26.02 -1.74 7.12
CA VAL A 413 -26.87 -2.36 6.08
C VAL A 413 -28.23 -2.73 6.66
N LYS A 414 -28.29 -3.39 7.84
CA LYS A 414 -29.57 -3.77 8.46
C LYS A 414 -30.49 -2.59 8.73
N SER A 415 -29.95 -1.39 8.94
CA SER A 415 -30.75 -0.16 9.16
C SER A 415 -31.43 0.41 7.91
N GLY A 416 -31.31 -0.24 6.76
CA GLY A 416 -31.94 0.20 5.51
C GLY A 416 -31.00 0.88 4.53
N LYS A 417 -29.70 0.94 4.83
CA LYS A 417 -28.67 1.48 3.96
C LYS A 417 -28.23 0.50 2.87
N GLY A 418 -27.55 0.98 1.84
CA GLY A 418 -27.11 0.18 0.71
C GLY A 418 -25.66 -0.24 0.76
N LEU A 419 -25.37 -1.45 0.23
CA LEU A 419 -24.01 -1.95 0.03
C LEU A 419 -23.87 -2.44 -1.42
N CYS A 420 -22.99 -1.79 -2.18
CA CYS A 420 -22.69 -2.12 -3.56
C CYS A 420 -21.27 -2.70 -3.65
N LEU A 421 -21.15 -3.93 -4.08
CA LEU A 421 -19.91 -4.70 -4.11
C LEU A 421 -19.47 -4.90 -5.56
N ILE A 422 -18.27 -4.42 -5.92
CA ILE A 422 -17.72 -4.54 -7.26
C ILE A 422 -16.53 -5.50 -7.25
N HIS A 423 -16.62 -6.54 -8.06
CA HIS A 423 -15.58 -7.54 -8.36
C HIS A 423 -14.94 -8.11 -7.08
N SER A 424 -13.70 -7.72 -6.80
CA SER A 424 -12.93 -8.28 -5.68
C SER A 424 -13.37 -7.80 -4.29
N ALA A 425 -14.47 -7.05 -4.18
CA ALA A 425 -14.99 -6.67 -2.86
C ALA A 425 -15.33 -7.87 -1.96
N VAL A 426 -15.65 -9.02 -2.55
CA VAL A 426 -15.88 -10.29 -1.84
C VAL A 426 -14.59 -11.10 -1.57
N ASP A 427 -13.43 -10.63 -2.05
CA ASP A 427 -12.09 -11.13 -1.67
C ASP A 427 -11.59 -10.44 -0.38
N SER A 428 -12.49 -10.36 0.59
CA SER A 428 -12.34 -9.69 1.87
C SER A 428 -13.19 -10.38 2.92
N PHE A 429 -12.92 -10.12 4.20
CA PHE A 429 -13.72 -10.62 5.33
C PHE A 429 -13.75 -12.16 5.49
N TYR A 430 -12.65 -12.82 5.14
CA TYR A 430 -12.52 -14.28 5.30
C TYR A 430 -12.67 -14.78 6.74
N ASP A 431 -12.52 -13.89 7.69
CA ASP A 431 -12.59 -14.10 9.12
C ASP A 431 -13.94 -13.67 9.74
N SER A 432 -14.98 -13.43 8.90
CA SER A 432 -16.34 -13.07 9.32
C SER A 432 -17.40 -13.79 8.48
N GLU A 433 -18.01 -14.83 9.03
CA GLU A 433 -19.16 -15.50 8.42
C GLU A 433 -20.36 -14.57 8.27
N VAL A 434 -20.53 -13.63 9.21
CA VAL A 434 -21.65 -12.67 9.21
C VAL A 434 -21.56 -11.68 8.06
N VAL A 435 -20.36 -11.15 7.80
CA VAL A 435 -20.15 -10.25 6.65
C VAL A 435 -20.21 -11.02 5.34
N ALA A 436 -19.66 -12.22 5.27
CA ALA A 436 -19.73 -13.08 4.09
C ALA A 436 -21.21 -13.42 3.75
N ASP A 437 -22.03 -13.74 4.76
CA ASP A 437 -23.47 -13.93 4.58
C ASP A 437 -24.16 -12.64 4.14
N MET A 438 -23.84 -11.50 4.73
CA MET A 438 -24.40 -10.22 4.30
C MET A 438 -24.09 -9.90 2.84
N ASN A 439 -22.85 -10.14 2.39
CA ASN A 439 -22.43 -9.91 1.01
C ASN A 439 -23.10 -10.86 0.00
N GLY A 440 -23.58 -12.02 0.45
CA GLY A 440 -24.09 -13.08 -0.40
C GLY A 440 -23.00 -13.84 -1.14
N GLY A 441 -21.74 -13.68 -0.77
CA GLY A 441 -20.62 -14.37 -1.41
C GLY A 441 -19.30 -14.13 -0.71
N LEU A 442 -18.40 -15.10 -0.88
CA LEU A 442 -17.02 -15.04 -0.43
C LEU A 442 -16.14 -15.71 -1.49
N PHE A 443 -15.15 -14.99 -1.96
CA PHE A 443 -14.25 -15.46 -3.02
C PHE A 443 -13.52 -16.75 -2.69
N ARG A 444 -13.48 -17.67 -3.64
CA ARG A 444 -12.65 -18.87 -3.56
C ARG A 444 -12.08 -19.30 -4.92
N GLY A 445 -11.48 -18.37 -5.63
CA GLY A 445 -10.81 -18.63 -6.89
C GLY A 445 -11.54 -18.08 -8.11
N HIS A 446 -10.81 -18.04 -9.22
CA HIS A 446 -11.24 -17.43 -10.49
C HIS A 446 -10.92 -18.36 -11.67
N PRO A 447 -11.70 -19.43 -11.90
CA PRO A 447 -11.48 -20.33 -13.04
C PRO A 447 -11.45 -19.60 -14.38
N TRP A 448 -12.16 -18.48 -14.47
CA TRP A 448 -12.32 -17.65 -15.66
C TRP A 448 -11.46 -16.39 -15.53
N HIS A 449 -10.25 -16.44 -16.13
CA HIS A 449 -9.27 -15.34 -16.00
C HIS A 449 -9.57 -14.17 -16.95
N ALA A 450 -9.05 -12.99 -16.64
CA ALA A 450 -9.29 -11.72 -17.32
C ALA A 450 -8.93 -11.70 -18.83
N GLY A 451 -8.00 -12.56 -19.27
CA GLY A 451 -7.61 -12.67 -20.69
C GLY A 451 -8.54 -13.52 -21.55
N GLY A 452 -9.52 -14.20 -20.95
CA GLY A 452 -10.47 -15.05 -21.65
C GLY A 452 -11.72 -14.31 -22.11
N MET A 453 -12.41 -14.86 -23.10
CA MET A 453 -13.76 -14.49 -23.50
C MET A 453 -14.70 -15.59 -23.00
N TRP A 454 -15.63 -15.25 -22.13
CA TRP A 454 -16.49 -16.21 -21.42
C TRP A 454 -17.95 -15.98 -21.78
N SER A 455 -18.77 -17.03 -21.70
CA SER A 455 -20.18 -17.00 -21.95
C SER A 455 -20.98 -16.90 -20.66
N PHE A 456 -22.03 -16.07 -20.69
CA PHE A 456 -22.88 -15.77 -19.53
C PHE A 456 -24.35 -15.94 -19.87
N VAL A 457 -25.13 -16.40 -18.90
CA VAL A 457 -26.59 -16.46 -18.97
C VAL A 457 -27.16 -15.21 -18.29
N ASN A 458 -27.97 -14.43 -19.00
CA ASN A 458 -28.85 -13.44 -18.40
C ASN A 458 -30.08 -14.19 -17.85
N GLU A 459 -30.12 -14.37 -16.54
CA GLU A 459 -31.22 -15.14 -15.88
C GLU A 459 -32.50 -14.33 -15.72
N GLU A 460 -32.40 -13.00 -15.82
CA GLU A 460 -33.49 -12.06 -15.55
C GLU A 460 -33.58 -10.99 -16.64
N PRO A 461 -33.94 -11.34 -17.92
CA PRO A 461 -33.88 -10.41 -19.06
C PRO A 461 -34.73 -9.15 -18.89
N ASP A 462 -35.82 -9.23 -18.15
CA ASP A 462 -36.75 -8.12 -17.92
C ASP A 462 -36.50 -7.39 -16.58
N HIS A 463 -35.53 -7.81 -15.81
CA HIS A 463 -35.20 -7.17 -14.55
C HIS A 463 -34.55 -5.79 -14.79
N PRO A 464 -34.92 -4.72 -14.06
CA PRO A 464 -34.43 -3.37 -14.29
C PRO A 464 -32.92 -3.24 -14.29
N LEU A 465 -32.20 -4.00 -13.43
CA LEU A 465 -30.75 -4.02 -13.38
C LEU A 465 -30.10 -4.67 -14.61
N MET A 466 -30.85 -5.44 -15.39
CA MET A 466 -30.41 -6.11 -16.62
C MET A 466 -30.73 -5.35 -17.89
N ALA A 467 -31.35 -4.18 -17.79
CA ALA A 467 -31.76 -3.39 -18.95
C ALA A 467 -30.60 -3.07 -19.91
N SER A 468 -29.38 -2.87 -19.37
CA SER A 468 -28.17 -2.61 -20.18
C SER A 468 -27.64 -3.83 -20.95
N PHE A 469 -28.05 -5.05 -20.56
CA PHE A 469 -27.72 -6.28 -21.26
C PHE A 469 -28.80 -6.78 -22.21
N LYS A 470 -29.93 -6.08 -22.30
CA LYS A 470 -31.09 -6.52 -23.13
C LYS A 470 -30.71 -6.73 -24.60
N SER A 471 -29.91 -5.83 -25.17
CA SER A 471 -29.43 -5.95 -26.55
C SER A 471 -28.37 -7.02 -26.77
N ALA A 472 -27.72 -7.48 -25.73
CA ALA A 472 -26.71 -8.52 -25.82
C ALA A 472 -27.32 -9.94 -25.95
N GLY A 473 -28.60 -10.10 -25.58
CA GLY A 473 -29.27 -11.39 -25.57
C GLY A 473 -28.88 -12.29 -24.39
N SER A 474 -29.25 -13.58 -24.51
CA SER A 474 -28.85 -14.62 -23.55
C SER A 474 -28.72 -15.95 -24.32
N PRO A 475 -27.54 -16.62 -24.31
CA PRO A 475 -26.30 -16.20 -23.65
C PRO A 475 -25.62 -15.01 -24.34
N PHE A 476 -24.67 -14.36 -23.60
CA PHE A 476 -23.82 -13.30 -24.13
C PHE A 476 -22.37 -13.50 -23.72
N SER A 477 -21.42 -12.91 -24.45
CA SER A 477 -19.99 -13.11 -24.15
C SER A 477 -19.28 -11.80 -23.75
N ARG A 478 -18.39 -11.87 -22.76
CA ARG A 478 -17.51 -10.76 -22.34
C ARG A 478 -16.17 -11.29 -21.88
N SER A 479 -15.16 -10.44 -21.99
CA SER A 479 -13.86 -10.68 -21.37
C SER A 479 -13.83 -10.01 -19.99
N ASP A 480 -13.69 -10.80 -18.95
CA ASP A 480 -13.49 -10.35 -17.57
C ASP A 480 -12.91 -11.51 -16.75
N GLU A 481 -12.42 -11.22 -15.52
CA GLU A 481 -12.12 -12.27 -14.54
C GLU A 481 -13.36 -12.53 -13.69
N ILE A 482 -13.74 -13.79 -13.56
CA ILE A 482 -14.95 -14.15 -12.85
C ILE A 482 -14.64 -15.05 -11.66
N TYR A 483 -15.17 -14.67 -10.53
CA TYR A 483 -15.02 -15.34 -9.25
C TYR A 483 -16.07 -16.42 -9.03
N GLN A 484 -15.65 -17.54 -8.46
CA GLN A 484 -16.55 -18.47 -7.81
C GLN A 484 -16.63 -18.19 -6.31
N GLN A 485 -17.78 -18.53 -5.71
CA GLN A 485 -18.11 -18.19 -4.33
C GLN A 485 -18.15 -19.43 -3.44
N THR A 486 -17.82 -19.28 -2.14
CA THR A 486 -17.96 -20.37 -1.17
C THR A 486 -19.41 -20.57 -0.72
N GLU A 487 -19.73 -21.81 -0.30
CA GLU A 487 -20.86 -22.08 0.57
C GLU A 487 -20.43 -21.91 2.05
N PRO A 488 -21.34 -21.49 2.93
CA PRO A 488 -22.74 -21.11 2.74
C PRO A 488 -22.95 -19.62 2.44
N ALA A 489 -21.88 -18.86 2.15
CA ALA A 489 -21.97 -17.41 1.93
C ALA A 489 -22.91 -17.09 0.75
N PHE A 490 -22.70 -17.74 -0.41
CA PHE A 490 -23.62 -17.65 -1.54
C PHE A 490 -24.68 -18.75 -1.48
N SER A 491 -25.93 -18.35 -1.70
CA SER A 491 -27.06 -19.28 -1.79
C SER A 491 -28.22 -18.69 -2.59
N ARG A 492 -28.73 -19.39 -3.61
CA ARG A 492 -29.93 -19.01 -4.35
C ARG A 492 -31.18 -18.90 -3.48
N GLY A 493 -31.19 -19.55 -2.31
CA GLY A 493 -32.25 -19.37 -1.34
C GLY A 493 -32.26 -18.01 -0.63
N LYS A 494 -31.19 -17.25 -0.76
CA LYS A 494 -31.03 -15.90 -0.18
C LYS A 494 -30.77 -14.82 -1.23
N ASP A 495 -30.18 -15.21 -2.37
CA ASP A 495 -29.71 -14.30 -3.41
C ASP A 495 -30.55 -14.42 -4.68
N ARG A 496 -31.05 -13.30 -5.21
CA ARG A 496 -31.64 -13.27 -6.54
C ARG A 496 -30.54 -13.09 -7.56
N VAL A 497 -30.21 -14.17 -8.27
CA VAL A 497 -29.15 -14.17 -9.29
C VAL A 497 -29.66 -13.49 -10.58
N LEU A 498 -28.87 -12.55 -11.09
CA LEU A 498 -29.14 -11.81 -12.31
C LEU A 498 -28.34 -12.36 -13.51
N VAL A 499 -27.10 -12.75 -13.25
CA VAL A 499 -26.15 -13.29 -14.25
C VAL A 499 -25.44 -14.49 -13.65
N SER A 500 -25.31 -15.56 -14.45
CA SER A 500 -24.47 -16.72 -14.14
C SER A 500 -23.56 -17.08 -15.31
N MET A 501 -22.58 -17.98 -15.07
CA MET A 501 -21.76 -18.56 -16.13
C MET A 501 -22.59 -19.49 -17.01
N ASP A 502 -22.40 -19.42 -18.31
CA ASP A 502 -22.99 -20.38 -19.26
C ASP A 502 -22.11 -21.64 -19.35
N MET A 503 -22.40 -22.61 -18.52
CA MET A 503 -21.66 -23.89 -18.50
C MET A 503 -22.02 -24.81 -19.69
N LYS A 504 -22.92 -24.40 -20.60
CA LYS A 504 -23.20 -25.09 -21.88
C LYS A 504 -22.20 -24.66 -22.96
N ASP A 505 -21.58 -23.48 -22.82
CA ASP A 505 -20.48 -23.08 -23.68
C ASP A 505 -19.23 -23.90 -23.42
N ALA A 506 -18.73 -24.54 -24.46
CA ALA A 506 -17.63 -25.49 -24.36
C ALA A 506 -16.34 -24.87 -23.78
N LYS A 507 -16.04 -23.62 -24.17
CA LYS A 507 -14.84 -22.92 -23.69
C LYS A 507 -14.97 -22.52 -22.22
N THR A 508 -16.13 -22.05 -21.81
CA THR A 508 -16.42 -21.68 -20.42
C THR A 508 -16.38 -22.91 -19.50
N ALA A 509 -16.96 -24.02 -19.94
CA ALA A 509 -16.90 -25.29 -19.20
C ALA A 509 -15.49 -25.88 -19.13
N GLU A 510 -14.71 -25.82 -20.20
CA GLU A 510 -13.33 -26.31 -20.23
C GLU A 510 -12.43 -25.55 -19.28
N ALA A 511 -12.58 -24.22 -19.13
CA ALA A 511 -11.83 -23.41 -18.16
C ALA A 511 -12.08 -23.91 -16.73
N ALA A 512 -13.32 -24.16 -16.35
CA ALA A 512 -13.67 -24.70 -15.04
C ALA A 512 -13.08 -26.10 -14.83
N LYS A 513 -13.14 -26.96 -15.87
CA LYS A 513 -12.54 -28.29 -15.84
C LYS A 513 -11.01 -28.24 -15.66
N MET A 514 -10.31 -27.41 -16.42
CA MET A 514 -8.86 -27.20 -16.28
C MET A 514 -8.47 -26.72 -14.89
N TRP A 515 -9.27 -25.83 -14.28
CA TRP A 515 -9.09 -25.37 -12.92
C TRP A 515 -9.17 -26.56 -11.93
N LYS A 516 -10.18 -27.40 -12.05
CA LYS A 516 -10.37 -28.61 -11.23
C LYS A 516 -9.24 -29.63 -11.44
N ASP A 517 -8.82 -29.85 -12.69
CA ASP A 517 -7.74 -30.78 -13.05
C ASP A 517 -6.40 -30.34 -12.45
N SER A 518 -6.21 -29.02 -12.21
CA SER A 518 -5.08 -28.42 -11.49
C SER A 518 -5.15 -28.63 -9.97
N LYS A 519 -6.10 -29.43 -9.47
CA LYS A 519 -6.37 -29.71 -8.04
C LYS A 519 -6.75 -28.45 -7.24
N LEU A 520 -7.27 -27.44 -7.89
CA LEU A 520 -7.85 -26.27 -7.25
C LEU A 520 -9.32 -26.52 -6.95
N TRP A 521 -9.79 -25.91 -5.86
CA TRP A 521 -11.19 -26.10 -5.46
C TRP A 521 -12.14 -25.51 -6.51
N LEU A 522 -13.17 -26.27 -6.89
CA LEU A 522 -14.25 -25.87 -7.77
C LEU A 522 -15.58 -26.26 -7.10
N ARG A 523 -16.58 -25.38 -7.20
CA ARG A 523 -17.94 -25.67 -6.71
C ARG A 523 -18.49 -26.95 -7.36
N GLU A 524 -19.05 -27.83 -6.55
CA GLU A 524 -19.53 -29.12 -7.02
C GLU A 524 -20.95 -29.06 -7.59
N ASP A 525 -21.77 -28.09 -7.13
CA ASP A 525 -23.15 -27.90 -7.58
C ASP A 525 -23.25 -27.25 -8.99
N GLY A 526 -22.15 -26.78 -9.56
CA GLY A 526 -22.12 -26.14 -10.88
C GLY A 526 -22.81 -24.76 -10.93
N ASP A 527 -23.15 -24.18 -9.78
CA ASP A 527 -23.81 -22.88 -9.68
C ASP A 527 -22.80 -21.73 -9.56
N PHE A 528 -22.46 -21.15 -10.67
CA PHE A 528 -21.47 -20.07 -10.77
C PHE A 528 -22.16 -18.73 -11.04
N ALA A 529 -22.75 -18.17 -9.97
CA ALA A 529 -23.33 -16.84 -10.03
C ALA A 529 -22.28 -15.74 -10.22
N VAL A 530 -22.60 -14.77 -11.08
CA VAL A 530 -21.74 -13.65 -11.47
C VAL A 530 -22.24 -12.34 -10.90
N SER A 531 -23.57 -12.16 -10.80
CA SER A 531 -24.18 -10.96 -10.25
C SER A 531 -25.51 -11.28 -9.58
N TRP A 532 -25.78 -10.62 -8.45
CA TRP A 532 -27.02 -10.81 -7.68
C TRP A 532 -27.44 -9.57 -6.91
N VAL A 533 -28.70 -9.59 -6.46
CA VAL A 533 -29.23 -8.67 -5.44
C VAL A 533 -29.80 -9.45 -4.28
N ARG A 534 -29.84 -8.83 -3.12
CA ARG A 534 -30.47 -9.39 -1.93
C ARG A 534 -30.89 -8.34 -0.91
N ARG A 535 -31.84 -8.70 -0.07
CA ARG A 535 -32.15 -7.98 1.17
C ARG A 535 -31.30 -8.49 2.29
N TYR A 536 -30.87 -7.57 3.16
CA TYR A 536 -30.23 -7.89 4.43
C TYR A 536 -30.75 -6.96 5.51
N GLY A 537 -31.65 -7.45 6.38
CA GLY A 537 -32.48 -6.58 7.20
C GLY A 537 -33.34 -5.66 6.33
N GLU A 538 -33.37 -4.36 6.63
CA GLU A 538 -34.05 -3.36 5.79
C GLU A 538 -33.20 -2.87 4.62
N GLY A 539 -31.93 -3.24 4.58
CA GLY A 539 -30.97 -2.78 3.58
C GLY A 539 -30.97 -3.59 2.28
N ARG A 540 -30.16 -3.13 1.34
CA ARG A 540 -30.02 -3.70 0.01
C ARG A 540 -28.57 -3.94 -0.32
N VAL A 541 -28.27 -5.12 -0.83
CA VAL A 541 -26.93 -5.52 -1.25
C VAL A 541 -26.96 -5.89 -2.73
N PHE A 542 -26.03 -5.34 -3.49
CA PHE A 542 -25.76 -5.69 -4.88
C PHE A 542 -24.33 -6.17 -5.00
N TYR A 543 -24.12 -7.22 -5.76
CA TYR A 543 -22.80 -7.69 -6.16
C TYR A 543 -22.72 -7.93 -7.67
N THR A 544 -21.54 -7.65 -8.23
CA THR A 544 -21.16 -8.10 -9.56
C THR A 544 -19.69 -8.52 -9.59
N SER A 545 -19.41 -9.68 -10.20
CA SER A 545 -18.05 -10.15 -10.48
C SER A 545 -17.38 -9.42 -11.64
N PHE A 546 -18.13 -8.68 -12.45
CA PHE A 546 -17.57 -7.80 -13.46
C PHE A 546 -16.79 -6.66 -12.81
N GLY A 547 -15.64 -6.29 -13.41
CA GLY A 547 -14.89 -5.13 -12.92
C GLY A 547 -13.42 -5.36 -12.62
N HIS A 548 -12.81 -6.46 -13.10
CA HIS A 548 -11.42 -6.79 -12.83
C HIS A 548 -10.43 -5.74 -13.32
N ASP A 549 -10.71 -5.12 -14.48
CA ASP A 549 -9.84 -4.12 -15.09
C ASP A 549 -10.63 -3.00 -15.78
N LYS A 550 -9.92 -2.02 -16.33
CA LYS A 550 -10.52 -0.85 -16.98
C LYS A 550 -11.53 -1.16 -18.07
N ARG A 551 -11.42 -2.31 -18.75
CA ARG A 551 -12.35 -2.71 -19.84
C ARG A 551 -13.78 -2.83 -19.37
N ALA A 552 -13.98 -3.19 -18.09
CA ALA A 552 -15.32 -3.28 -17.51
C ALA A 552 -16.01 -1.89 -17.42
N PHE A 553 -15.26 -0.86 -17.10
CA PHE A 553 -15.75 0.51 -16.97
C PHE A 553 -15.83 1.26 -18.32
N LEU A 554 -15.22 0.71 -19.36
CA LEU A 554 -15.30 1.20 -20.75
C LEU A 554 -16.31 0.42 -21.60
N ASP A 555 -17.02 -0.55 -21.01
CA ASP A 555 -18.12 -1.31 -21.62
C ASP A 555 -19.45 -0.77 -21.10
N SER A 556 -20.31 -0.31 -22.03
CA SER A 556 -21.58 0.34 -21.69
C SER A 556 -22.50 -0.56 -20.87
N ALA A 557 -22.62 -1.85 -21.22
CA ALA A 557 -23.52 -2.75 -20.51
C ALA A 557 -23.08 -2.99 -19.07
N ARG A 558 -21.79 -3.23 -18.85
CA ARG A 558 -21.24 -3.48 -17.50
C ARG A 558 -21.28 -2.23 -16.62
N LEU A 559 -20.88 -1.06 -17.15
CA LEU A 559 -20.90 0.18 -16.36
C LEU A 559 -22.33 0.56 -15.96
N HIS A 560 -23.31 0.50 -16.87
CA HIS A 560 -24.70 0.77 -16.53
C HIS A 560 -25.28 -0.27 -15.55
N HIS A 561 -24.85 -1.54 -15.61
CA HIS A 561 -25.24 -2.55 -14.64
C HIS A 561 -24.73 -2.20 -13.22
N MET A 562 -23.47 -1.77 -13.09
CA MET A 562 -22.90 -1.33 -11.81
C MET A 562 -23.63 -0.08 -11.27
N LEU A 563 -23.90 0.92 -12.12
CA LEU A 563 -24.63 2.12 -11.73
C LEU A 563 -26.08 1.82 -11.35
N SER A 564 -26.76 0.91 -12.06
CA SER A 564 -28.11 0.44 -11.70
C SER A 564 -28.10 -0.33 -10.39
N GLY A 565 -27.04 -1.12 -10.13
CA GLY A 565 -26.81 -1.78 -8.84
C GLY A 565 -26.68 -0.78 -7.68
N LEU A 566 -25.92 0.32 -7.89
CA LEU A 566 -25.87 1.41 -6.91
C LEU A 566 -27.26 2.04 -6.70
N GLN A 567 -28.01 2.32 -7.76
CA GLN A 567 -29.36 2.91 -7.63
C GLN A 567 -30.35 1.99 -6.92
N TYR A 568 -30.22 0.67 -7.09
CA TYR A 568 -30.95 -0.31 -6.29
C TYR A 568 -30.53 -0.21 -4.81
N CYS A 569 -29.26 -0.19 -4.50
CA CYS A 569 -28.74 -0.03 -3.13
C CYS A 569 -29.27 1.27 -2.47
N LEU A 570 -29.36 2.36 -3.23
CA LEU A 570 -29.93 3.64 -2.77
C LEU A 570 -31.46 3.57 -2.59
N GLY A 571 -32.13 2.54 -3.13
CA GLY A 571 -33.59 2.40 -3.12
C GLY A 571 -34.30 3.32 -4.14
N ASP A 572 -33.58 3.92 -5.06
CA ASP A 572 -34.12 4.75 -6.13
C ASP A 572 -34.66 3.90 -7.29
N LEU A 573 -33.90 2.85 -7.70
CA LEU A 573 -34.32 1.86 -8.65
C LEU A 573 -35.04 0.72 -7.91
N VAL A 574 -36.35 0.61 -8.10
CA VAL A 574 -37.20 -0.42 -7.50
C VAL A 574 -37.26 -1.62 -8.43
N CYS A 575 -37.01 -2.79 -7.88
CA CYS A 575 -37.08 -4.05 -8.62
C CYS A 575 -37.43 -5.21 -7.66
N GLU A 576 -37.75 -6.37 -8.22
CA GLU A 576 -37.89 -7.61 -7.45
C GLU A 576 -36.52 -8.05 -6.93
N ASP A 577 -36.41 -8.28 -5.62
CA ASP A 577 -35.15 -8.64 -4.95
C ASP A 577 -35.29 -9.91 -4.07
N SER A 578 -36.47 -10.54 -4.07
CA SER A 578 -36.66 -11.84 -3.39
C SER A 578 -35.99 -12.96 -4.19
N PRO A 579 -35.41 -13.97 -3.53
CA PRO A 579 -34.87 -15.13 -4.20
C PRO A 579 -35.90 -15.80 -5.12
N ARG A 580 -35.46 -16.36 -6.25
CA ARG A 580 -36.34 -17.22 -7.07
C ARG A 580 -36.66 -18.50 -6.33
N LYS A 581 -37.93 -18.86 -6.33
CA LYS A 581 -38.42 -20.18 -5.82
C LYS A 581 -38.04 -21.29 -6.78
#